data_e9cd227984229c05931b1f2cacb5ed42
#
_entry.id   e9cd227984229c05931b1f2cacb5ed42
#
_cell.length_a   1.000
_cell.length_b   1.000
_cell.length_c   1.000
_cell.angle_alpha   90.00
_cell.angle_beta   90.00
_cell.angle_gamma   90.00
#
_symmetry.space_group_name_H-M   'P 1'
#
loop_
_entity.id
_entity.type
_entity.pdbx_description
1 polymer ?
#
loop_
_entity_poly.entity_id
_entity_poly.type
_entity_poly.pdbx_seq_one_letter_code
_entity_poly.pdbx_strand_id
1 'polypeptide(L)'
;MSNAVATTTTPALSPKFVLLMATACGLCAGSAYFNQPLIYSIEKSLGISTSQAGFAVVLAQIGYGLGLMLLVPLGDLLNKRKLIVSLMVFAAFSQILLSFSSNLAMLYFFTVCATFGAISAQVLIPFGSSISPPESSAAIVGKLMSGLVMGIILSRTFAGFVSTYWSWQAVYFSSGIITLLFAGLMWTKLPSTAANKNLTVAGTYRSLIQLAVTQPHLIRRACAGALGFAILSLVFTSMTFVLANPPYYFSDFQIGLFGLLGVIGIFSSSWSGKTVGKGRENFVAILCIGLMLFSCIPLFFAQQNIVAYAVGVLMSYFGLTAFHVLNQNLVYRIDATARSRINAVYMTIYFSGAALGSLTAVYAWQHWGWMGCVASILIFAVGILLIDRYDFRQQER
;
A
#
# COMPACT_ATOMS: atom_id res chain seq x y z
N MET A 1 11.41 -46.82 26.36
CA MET A 1 12.37 -45.97 25.61
C MET A 1 11.60 -44.75 25.09
N SER A 2 11.73 -43.67 25.79
CA SER A 2 11.06 -42.39 25.44
C SER A 2 11.90 -41.69 24.37
N ASN A 3 11.37 -41.59 23.14
CA ASN A 3 11.95 -40.77 22.10
C ASN A 3 11.67 -39.30 22.43
N ALA A 4 12.63 -38.65 23.07
CA ALA A 4 12.66 -37.22 23.20
C ALA A 4 12.78 -36.59 21.77
N VAL A 5 11.68 -36.09 21.21
CA VAL A 5 11.71 -35.26 20.03
C VAL A 5 12.49 -34.01 20.41
N ALA A 6 13.72 -33.88 19.92
CA ALA A 6 14.52 -32.67 20.09
C ALA A 6 13.76 -31.51 19.41
N THR A 7 13.07 -30.70 20.19
CA THR A 7 12.53 -29.41 19.76
C THR A 7 13.71 -28.52 19.41
N THR A 8 14.08 -28.44 18.15
CA THR A 8 15.03 -27.45 17.65
C THR A 8 14.40 -26.06 17.85
N THR A 9 14.73 -25.44 18.98
CA THR A 9 14.31 -24.07 19.27
C THR A 9 14.98 -23.13 18.27
N THR A 10 14.19 -22.58 17.37
CA THR A 10 14.67 -21.54 16.45
C THR A 10 15.20 -20.38 17.28
N PRO A 11 16.45 -19.94 17.11
CA PRO A 11 16.99 -18.86 17.93
C PRO A 11 16.21 -17.56 17.70
N ALA A 12 16.00 -16.78 18.76
CA ALA A 12 15.34 -15.49 18.68
C ALA A 12 16.10 -14.55 17.73
N LEU A 13 15.38 -13.86 16.84
CA LEU A 13 15.98 -12.92 15.91
C LEU A 13 16.54 -11.70 16.69
N SER A 14 17.76 -11.29 16.36
CA SER A 14 18.35 -10.12 17.01
C SER A 14 17.54 -8.85 16.71
N PRO A 15 17.38 -7.93 17.69
CA PRO A 15 16.66 -6.66 17.46
C PRO A 15 17.20 -5.84 16.28
N LYS A 16 18.51 -5.86 16.07
CA LYS A 16 19.18 -5.17 14.94
C LYS A 16 18.77 -5.77 13.60
N PHE A 17 18.64 -7.09 13.52
CA PHE A 17 18.20 -7.76 12.29
C PHE A 17 16.72 -7.51 12.00
N VAL A 18 15.87 -7.50 13.02
CA VAL A 18 14.45 -7.12 12.87
C VAL A 18 14.30 -5.67 12.41
N LEU A 19 15.08 -4.74 12.98
CA LEU A 19 15.09 -3.35 12.54
C LEU A 19 15.55 -3.22 11.09
N LEU A 20 16.59 -3.95 10.68
CA LEU A 20 17.07 -3.96 9.29
C LEU A 20 15.96 -4.43 8.33
N MET A 21 15.25 -5.52 8.65
CA MET A 21 14.11 -5.99 7.85
C MET A 21 12.96 -4.98 7.82
N ALA A 22 12.64 -4.36 8.97
CA ALA A 22 11.58 -3.36 9.04
C ALA A 22 11.90 -2.12 8.21
N THR A 23 13.15 -1.66 8.23
CA THR A 23 13.62 -0.55 7.39
C THR A 23 13.57 -0.92 5.91
N ALA A 24 13.98 -2.14 5.52
CA ALA A 24 13.87 -2.62 4.15
C ALA A 24 12.40 -2.67 3.68
N CYS A 25 11.47 -3.12 4.53
CA CYS A 25 10.03 -3.06 4.23
C CYS A 25 9.57 -1.63 3.97
N GLY A 26 9.99 -0.69 4.81
CA GLY A 26 9.63 0.73 4.67
C GLY A 26 10.18 1.37 3.41
N LEU A 27 11.47 1.12 3.08
CA LEU A 27 12.10 1.63 1.87
C LEU A 27 11.40 1.13 0.60
N CYS A 28 11.15 -0.18 0.51
CA CYS A 28 10.52 -0.77 -0.65
C CYS A 28 9.07 -0.30 -0.80
N ALA A 29 8.24 -0.43 0.24
CA ALA A 29 6.85 -0.02 0.16
C ALA A 29 6.67 1.48 -0.02
N GLY A 30 7.51 2.30 0.63
CA GLY A 30 7.48 3.75 0.53
C GLY A 30 7.77 4.26 -0.88
N SER A 31 8.69 3.62 -1.62
CA SER A 31 9.07 4.06 -2.96
C SER A 31 7.91 4.07 -3.97
N ALA A 32 6.86 3.28 -3.74
CA ALA A 32 5.66 3.27 -4.58
C ALA A 32 4.82 4.56 -4.47
N TYR A 33 5.11 5.42 -3.50
CA TYR A 33 4.33 6.63 -3.21
C TYR A 33 5.09 7.94 -3.49
N PHE A 34 6.32 7.87 -3.98
CA PHE A 34 7.12 9.05 -4.31
C PHE A 34 6.47 9.94 -5.37
N ASN A 35 5.82 9.36 -6.38
CA ASN A 35 5.20 10.10 -7.47
C ASN A 35 4.17 11.13 -7.00
N GLN A 36 3.48 10.89 -5.88
CA GLN A 36 2.36 11.72 -5.45
C GLN A 36 2.74 13.19 -5.20
N PRO A 37 3.74 13.53 -4.38
CA PRO A 37 4.17 14.91 -4.22
C PRO A 37 4.96 15.47 -5.41
N LEU A 38 5.46 14.63 -6.32
CA LEU A 38 6.38 15.01 -7.39
C LEU A 38 5.70 15.36 -8.72
N ILE A 39 4.38 15.26 -8.82
CA ILE A 39 3.63 15.43 -10.08
C ILE A 39 4.01 16.74 -10.77
N TYR A 40 4.08 17.82 -10.03
CA TYR A 40 4.35 19.16 -10.58
C TYR A 40 5.82 19.33 -11.03
N SER A 41 6.77 18.80 -10.25
CA SER A 41 8.17 18.82 -10.60
C SER A 41 8.47 17.96 -11.84
N ILE A 42 7.80 16.82 -11.98
CA ILE A 42 7.91 15.94 -13.16
C ILE A 42 7.31 16.65 -14.40
N GLU A 43 6.10 17.22 -14.26
CA GLU A 43 5.43 17.99 -15.30
C GLU A 43 6.36 19.08 -15.86
N LYS A 44 6.86 19.93 -14.97
CA LYS A 44 7.72 21.06 -15.34
C LYS A 44 9.05 20.60 -15.97
N SER A 45 9.65 19.54 -15.43
CA SER A 45 10.95 19.05 -15.88
C SER A 45 10.89 18.37 -17.25
N LEU A 46 9.83 17.63 -17.54
CA LEU A 46 9.67 16.90 -18.80
C LEU A 46 8.84 17.65 -19.85
N GLY A 47 8.25 18.81 -19.51
CA GLY A 47 7.41 19.58 -20.42
C GLY A 47 6.14 18.81 -20.83
N ILE A 48 5.60 17.98 -19.96
CA ILE A 48 4.39 17.18 -20.17
C ILE A 48 3.19 17.81 -19.45
N SER A 49 1.97 17.32 -19.73
CA SER A 49 0.78 17.83 -19.02
C SER A 49 0.66 17.28 -17.60
N THR A 50 -0.05 18.02 -16.73
CA THR A 50 -0.36 17.59 -15.36
C THR A 50 -1.05 16.22 -15.33
N SER A 51 -1.96 15.95 -16.29
CA SER A 51 -2.62 14.66 -16.43
C SER A 51 -1.64 13.53 -16.77
N GLN A 52 -0.66 13.79 -17.64
CA GLN A 52 0.38 12.81 -17.98
C GLN A 52 1.28 12.52 -16.79
N ALA A 53 1.70 13.55 -16.07
CA ALA A 53 2.48 13.37 -14.84
C ALA A 53 1.69 12.62 -13.76
N GLY A 54 0.41 12.97 -13.57
CA GLY A 54 -0.51 12.29 -12.65
C GLY A 54 -0.77 10.82 -13.03
N PHE A 55 -0.78 10.49 -14.31
CA PHE A 55 -0.95 9.10 -14.78
C PHE A 55 0.23 8.20 -14.35
N ALA A 56 1.41 8.74 -14.12
CA ALA A 56 2.51 7.98 -13.52
C ALA A 56 2.17 7.44 -12.12
N VAL A 57 1.33 8.15 -11.33
CA VAL A 57 0.84 7.65 -10.03
C VAL A 57 -0.09 6.46 -10.22
N VAL A 58 -0.95 6.49 -11.25
CA VAL A 58 -1.82 5.35 -11.62
C VAL A 58 -0.98 4.12 -11.97
N LEU A 59 0.03 4.32 -12.81
CA LEU A 59 0.95 3.26 -13.24
C LEU A 59 1.77 2.70 -12.07
N ALA A 60 2.14 3.52 -11.10
CA ALA A 60 2.79 3.06 -9.88
C ALA A 60 1.90 2.09 -9.10
N GLN A 61 0.61 2.39 -8.97
CA GLN A 61 -0.34 1.50 -8.29
C GLN A 61 -0.61 0.22 -9.08
N ILE A 62 -0.70 0.32 -10.41
CA ILE A 62 -0.82 -0.85 -11.29
C ILE A 62 0.41 -1.74 -11.17
N GLY A 63 1.62 -1.19 -11.25
CA GLY A 63 2.86 -1.93 -11.10
C GLY A 63 2.94 -2.68 -9.77
N TYR A 64 2.61 -1.98 -8.68
CA TYR A 64 2.57 -2.59 -7.34
C TYR A 64 1.50 -3.69 -7.24
N GLY A 65 0.28 -3.45 -7.75
CA GLY A 65 -0.81 -4.44 -7.78
C GLY A 65 -0.46 -5.68 -8.60
N LEU A 66 0.15 -5.50 -9.79
CA LEU A 66 0.65 -6.62 -10.61
C LEU A 66 1.73 -7.41 -9.88
N GLY A 67 2.65 -6.72 -9.21
CA GLY A 67 3.66 -7.37 -8.37
C GLY A 67 3.04 -8.22 -7.27
N LEU A 68 2.03 -7.71 -6.56
CA LEU A 68 1.29 -8.45 -5.54
C LEU A 68 0.62 -9.70 -6.12
N MET A 69 -0.06 -9.57 -7.25
CA MET A 69 -0.77 -10.67 -7.89
C MET A 69 0.17 -11.76 -8.41
N LEU A 70 1.28 -11.34 -9.05
CA LEU A 70 2.16 -12.26 -9.77
C LEU A 70 3.34 -12.79 -8.95
N LEU A 71 3.86 -12.02 -7.99
CA LEU A 71 5.12 -12.35 -7.34
C LEU A 71 4.97 -12.82 -5.88
N VAL A 72 3.97 -12.30 -5.16
CA VAL A 72 3.77 -12.74 -3.76
C VAL A 72 3.47 -14.23 -3.65
N PRO A 73 2.61 -14.84 -4.52
CA PRO A 73 2.38 -16.28 -4.48
C PRO A 73 3.63 -17.11 -4.78
N LEU A 74 4.59 -16.56 -5.52
CA LEU A 74 5.87 -17.25 -5.78
C LEU A 74 6.76 -17.35 -4.54
N GLY A 75 6.49 -16.53 -3.51
CA GLY A 75 7.20 -16.61 -2.22
C GLY A 75 7.05 -17.95 -1.50
N ASP A 76 5.99 -18.70 -1.77
CA ASP A 76 5.80 -20.05 -1.22
C ASP A 76 6.49 -21.16 -2.05
N LEU A 77 6.82 -20.86 -3.29
CA LEU A 77 7.43 -21.80 -4.25
C LEU A 77 8.94 -21.67 -4.29
N LEU A 78 9.46 -20.44 -4.25
CA LEU A 78 10.86 -20.14 -4.51
C LEU A 78 11.67 -19.98 -3.20
N ASN A 79 12.98 -19.97 -3.34
CA ASN A 79 13.85 -19.55 -2.25
C ASN A 79 13.57 -18.08 -1.90
N LYS A 80 13.01 -17.86 -0.71
CA LYS A 80 12.53 -16.52 -0.27
C LYS A 80 13.64 -15.47 -0.25
N ARG A 81 14.86 -15.84 0.20
CA ARG A 81 16.00 -14.90 0.17
C ARG A 81 16.32 -14.45 -1.25
N LYS A 82 16.41 -15.39 -2.20
CA LYS A 82 16.69 -15.05 -3.61
C LYS A 82 15.59 -14.18 -4.18
N LEU A 83 14.33 -14.53 -3.95
CA LEU A 83 13.19 -13.76 -4.43
C LEU A 83 13.19 -12.31 -3.88
N ILE A 84 13.30 -12.14 -2.56
CA ILE A 84 13.30 -10.82 -1.90
C ILE A 84 14.42 -9.96 -2.48
N VAL A 85 15.66 -10.49 -2.50
CA VAL A 85 16.82 -9.71 -2.96
C VAL A 85 16.73 -9.41 -4.45
N SER A 86 16.31 -10.34 -5.29
CA SER A 86 16.11 -10.09 -6.73
C SER A 86 15.09 -9.01 -6.99
N LEU A 87 13.98 -8.99 -6.23
CA LEU A 87 12.97 -7.93 -6.33
C LEU A 87 13.51 -6.57 -5.86
N MET A 88 14.26 -6.53 -4.76
CA MET A 88 14.90 -5.30 -4.30
C MET A 88 15.91 -4.76 -5.32
N VAL A 89 16.75 -5.63 -5.88
CA VAL A 89 17.73 -5.25 -6.93
C VAL A 89 17.00 -4.74 -8.17
N PHE A 90 15.96 -5.44 -8.62
CA PHE A 90 15.14 -5.01 -9.76
C PHE A 90 14.48 -3.64 -9.51
N ALA A 91 13.87 -3.44 -8.33
CA ALA A 91 13.31 -2.15 -7.95
C ALA A 91 14.36 -1.04 -7.92
N ALA A 92 15.54 -1.31 -7.34
CA ALA A 92 16.62 -0.35 -7.23
C ALA A 92 17.14 0.09 -8.60
N PHE A 93 17.43 -0.84 -9.50
CA PHE A 93 17.85 -0.51 -10.87
C PHE A 93 16.76 0.23 -11.64
N SER A 94 15.49 -0.18 -11.49
CA SER A 94 14.36 0.52 -12.11
C SER A 94 14.23 1.96 -11.61
N GLN A 95 14.44 2.22 -10.31
CA GLN A 95 14.45 3.56 -9.75
C GLN A 95 15.63 4.39 -10.27
N ILE A 96 16.84 3.81 -10.35
CA ILE A 96 17.99 4.49 -10.93
C ILE A 96 17.73 4.84 -12.40
N LEU A 97 17.19 3.92 -13.19
CA LEU A 97 16.84 4.18 -14.59
C LEU A 97 15.71 5.21 -14.73
N LEU A 98 14.73 5.18 -13.81
CA LEU A 98 13.66 6.16 -13.73
C LEU A 98 14.22 7.59 -13.52
N SER A 99 15.28 7.74 -12.74
CA SER A 99 15.93 9.05 -12.52
C SER A 99 16.56 9.66 -13.79
N PHE A 100 16.84 8.84 -14.78
CA PHE A 100 17.37 9.29 -16.09
C PHE A 100 16.27 9.44 -17.15
N SER A 101 14.98 9.36 -16.77
CA SER A 101 13.89 9.50 -17.73
C SER A 101 13.85 10.89 -18.32
N SER A 102 13.95 10.96 -19.64
CA SER A 102 13.91 12.20 -20.44
C SER A 102 12.61 12.35 -21.24
N ASN A 103 11.74 11.36 -21.21
CA ASN A 103 10.47 11.35 -21.92
C ASN A 103 9.39 10.54 -21.20
N LEU A 104 8.17 10.70 -21.65
CA LEU A 104 6.97 10.08 -21.06
C LEU A 104 7.02 8.55 -21.05
N ALA A 105 7.53 7.94 -22.12
CA ALA A 105 7.58 6.48 -22.23
C ALA A 105 8.54 5.86 -21.19
N MET A 106 9.72 6.47 -21.00
CA MET A 106 10.67 6.06 -19.96
C MET A 106 10.09 6.25 -18.57
N LEU A 107 9.46 7.41 -18.31
CA LEU A 107 8.80 7.68 -17.02
C LEU A 107 7.78 6.59 -16.69
N TYR A 108 6.91 6.25 -17.62
CA TYR A 108 5.86 5.26 -17.41
C TYR A 108 6.41 3.85 -17.23
N PHE A 109 7.30 3.42 -18.12
CA PHE A 109 7.87 2.09 -18.09
C PHE A 109 8.65 1.82 -16.81
N PHE A 110 9.58 2.71 -16.44
CA PHE A 110 10.39 2.52 -15.25
C PHE A 110 9.60 2.75 -13.96
N THR A 111 8.54 3.55 -13.96
CA THR A 111 7.60 3.64 -12.82
C THR A 111 6.94 2.29 -12.55
N VAL A 112 6.40 1.64 -13.58
CA VAL A 112 5.81 0.30 -13.42
C VAL A 112 6.85 -0.71 -12.92
N CYS A 113 8.04 -0.74 -13.53
CA CYS A 113 9.11 -1.66 -13.13
C CYS A 113 9.56 -1.44 -11.68
N ALA A 114 9.77 -0.19 -11.26
CA ALA A 114 10.20 0.15 -9.92
C ALA A 114 9.18 -0.31 -8.86
N THR A 115 7.91 -0.05 -9.09
CA THR A 115 6.85 -0.41 -8.14
C THR A 115 6.50 -1.89 -8.17
N PHE A 116 6.64 -2.55 -9.32
CA PHE A 116 6.53 -4.01 -9.45
C PHE A 116 7.56 -4.72 -8.57
N GLY A 117 8.81 -4.24 -8.54
CA GLY A 117 9.85 -4.78 -7.64
C GLY A 117 9.69 -4.40 -6.16
N ALA A 118 9.06 -3.26 -5.90
CA ALA A 118 8.87 -2.72 -4.53
C ALA A 118 8.01 -3.63 -3.63
N ILE A 119 7.29 -4.59 -4.19
CA ILE A 119 6.49 -5.59 -3.44
C ILE A 119 7.34 -6.53 -2.58
N SER A 120 8.67 -6.48 -2.70
CA SER A 120 9.58 -7.28 -1.88
C SER A 120 9.27 -7.21 -0.38
N ALA A 121 8.75 -6.07 0.11
CA ALA A 121 8.25 -5.91 1.47
C ALA A 121 7.13 -6.91 1.83
N GLN A 122 6.23 -7.20 0.91
CA GLN A 122 5.11 -8.12 1.11
C GLN A 122 5.53 -9.59 1.16
N VAL A 123 6.70 -9.91 0.61
CA VAL A 123 7.34 -11.24 0.74
C VAL A 123 8.18 -11.29 2.01
N LEU A 124 8.83 -10.19 2.39
CA LEU A 124 9.72 -10.12 3.55
C LEU A 124 8.96 -10.26 4.88
N ILE A 125 7.74 -9.71 4.98
CA ILE A 125 6.94 -9.79 6.23
C ILE A 125 6.58 -11.24 6.59
N PRO A 126 5.94 -12.05 5.74
CA PRO A 126 5.67 -13.45 6.06
C PRO A 126 6.96 -14.28 6.18
N PHE A 127 8.02 -13.91 5.49
CA PHE A 127 9.32 -14.55 5.67
C PHE A 127 9.88 -14.30 7.07
N GLY A 128 9.85 -13.07 7.57
CA GLY A 128 10.25 -12.74 8.94
C GLY A 128 9.49 -13.54 9.99
N SER A 129 8.18 -13.73 9.79
CA SER A 129 7.35 -14.62 10.61
C SER A 129 7.84 -16.06 10.59
N SER A 130 8.15 -16.61 9.40
CA SER A 130 8.53 -18.03 9.21
C SER A 130 9.90 -18.40 9.80
N ILE A 131 10.78 -17.43 9.98
CA ILE A 131 12.12 -17.64 10.57
C ILE A 131 12.19 -17.30 12.07
N SER A 132 11.07 -16.92 12.65
CA SER A 132 10.94 -16.55 14.08
C SER A 132 10.41 -17.70 14.91
N PRO A 133 10.75 -17.80 16.21
CA PRO A 133 10.05 -18.68 17.12
C PRO A 133 8.53 -18.39 17.16
N PRO A 134 7.66 -19.42 17.29
CA PRO A 134 6.21 -19.25 17.28
C PRO A 134 5.71 -18.17 18.26
N GLU A 135 6.31 -18.10 19.46
CA GLU A 135 5.94 -17.16 20.53
C GLU A 135 6.22 -15.70 20.16
N SER A 136 7.23 -15.44 19.33
CA SER A 136 7.66 -14.10 18.93
C SER A 136 7.20 -13.71 17.51
N SER A 137 6.66 -14.63 16.74
CA SER A 137 6.30 -14.46 15.33
C SER A 137 5.33 -13.29 15.13
N ALA A 138 4.26 -13.19 15.94
CA ALA A 138 3.30 -12.10 15.86
C ALA A 138 3.94 -10.72 16.14
N ALA A 139 4.85 -10.66 17.13
CA ALA A 139 5.56 -9.44 17.47
C ALA A 139 6.54 -9.01 16.35
N ILE A 140 7.19 -9.96 15.69
CA ILE A 140 8.06 -9.70 14.53
C ILE A 140 7.25 -9.15 13.37
N VAL A 141 6.14 -9.79 13.00
CA VAL A 141 5.22 -9.27 11.97
C VAL A 141 4.78 -7.84 12.29
N GLY A 142 4.39 -7.58 13.54
CA GLY A 142 4.01 -6.24 13.98
C GLY A 142 5.11 -5.20 13.77
N LYS A 143 6.37 -5.52 14.09
CA LYS A 143 7.52 -4.63 13.87
C LYS A 143 7.79 -4.39 12.38
N LEU A 144 7.73 -5.43 11.54
CA LEU A 144 7.92 -5.29 10.09
C LEU A 144 6.81 -4.47 9.44
N MET A 145 5.55 -4.69 9.84
CA MET A 145 4.41 -3.90 9.39
C MET A 145 4.52 -2.44 9.84
N SER A 146 4.98 -2.19 11.06
CA SER A 146 5.24 -0.81 11.53
C SER A 146 6.30 -0.13 10.69
N GLY A 147 7.38 -0.84 10.32
CA GLY A 147 8.40 -0.34 9.41
C GLY A 147 7.83 -0.01 8.02
N LEU A 148 7.00 -0.89 7.48
CA LEU A 148 6.31 -0.69 6.20
C LEU A 148 5.44 0.57 6.23
N VAL A 149 4.56 0.69 7.24
CA VAL A 149 3.64 1.84 7.37
C VAL A 149 4.42 3.14 7.58
N MET A 150 5.45 3.13 8.44
CA MET A 150 6.31 4.29 8.65
C MET A 150 7.01 4.71 7.36
N GLY A 151 7.51 3.74 6.57
CA GLY A 151 8.10 4.01 5.26
C GLY A 151 7.13 4.68 4.30
N ILE A 152 5.87 4.20 4.23
CA ILE A 152 4.83 4.82 3.40
C ILE A 152 4.53 6.27 3.84
N ILE A 153 4.47 6.51 5.15
CA ILE A 153 4.19 7.85 5.69
C ILE A 153 5.36 8.80 5.38
N LEU A 154 6.58 8.37 5.68
CA LEU A 154 7.77 9.21 5.51
C LEU A 154 8.19 9.38 4.05
N SER A 155 7.81 8.47 3.17
CA SER A 155 8.21 8.48 1.75
C SER A 155 7.81 9.77 1.03
N ARG A 156 6.59 10.26 1.30
CA ARG A 156 6.10 11.50 0.68
C ARG A 156 6.89 12.71 1.15
N THR A 157 7.17 12.78 2.45
CA THR A 157 7.99 13.86 3.04
C THR A 157 9.42 13.82 2.51
N PHE A 158 10.02 12.62 2.44
CA PHE A 158 11.35 12.41 1.85
C PHE A 158 11.38 12.84 0.38
N ALA A 159 10.41 12.37 -0.42
CA ALA A 159 10.34 12.71 -1.84
C ALA A 159 10.17 14.22 -2.05
N GLY A 160 9.26 14.84 -1.31
CA GLY A 160 9.05 16.28 -1.38
C GLY A 160 10.27 17.09 -0.94
N PHE A 161 10.96 16.67 0.14
CA PHE A 161 12.18 17.31 0.61
C PHE A 161 13.29 17.25 -0.44
N VAL A 162 13.62 16.05 -0.91
CA VAL A 162 14.70 15.87 -1.89
C VAL A 162 14.36 16.57 -3.21
N SER A 163 13.10 16.54 -3.66
CA SER A 163 12.70 17.23 -4.89
C SER A 163 12.83 18.74 -4.78
N THR A 164 12.41 19.34 -3.67
CA THR A 164 12.44 20.79 -3.47
C THR A 164 13.88 21.34 -3.44
N TYR A 165 14.82 20.63 -2.81
CA TYR A 165 16.20 21.13 -2.65
C TYR A 165 17.17 20.66 -3.73
N TRP A 166 16.84 19.61 -4.47
CA TRP A 166 17.65 19.09 -5.57
C TRP A 166 16.83 18.89 -6.84
N SER A 167 16.17 17.72 -6.98
CA SER A 167 15.29 17.43 -8.12
C SER A 167 14.47 16.17 -7.87
N TRP A 168 13.40 15.97 -8.64
CA TRP A 168 12.63 14.72 -8.58
C TRP A 168 13.48 13.49 -9.02
N GLN A 169 14.43 13.66 -9.93
CA GLN A 169 15.39 12.62 -10.33
C GLN A 169 16.25 12.17 -9.16
N ALA A 170 16.72 13.12 -8.33
CA ALA A 170 17.52 12.82 -7.15
C ALA A 170 16.78 11.94 -6.13
N VAL A 171 15.46 12.05 -6.04
CA VAL A 171 14.62 11.18 -5.20
C VAL A 171 14.79 9.73 -5.60
N TYR A 172 14.60 9.43 -6.89
CA TYR A 172 14.67 8.05 -7.39
C TYR A 172 16.09 7.53 -7.42
N PHE A 173 17.07 8.36 -7.77
CA PHE A 173 18.47 7.98 -7.76
C PHE A 173 18.95 7.60 -6.35
N SER A 174 18.74 8.48 -5.38
CA SER A 174 19.14 8.24 -3.99
C SER A 174 18.42 7.03 -3.38
N SER A 175 17.11 6.92 -3.60
CA SER A 175 16.32 5.77 -3.15
C SER A 175 16.80 4.47 -3.79
N GLY A 176 17.11 4.49 -5.09
CA GLY A 176 17.64 3.32 -5.80
C GLY A 176 18.98 2.85 -5.21
N ILE A 177 19.90 3.77 -4.94
CA ILE A 177 21.20 3.45 -4.30
C ILE A 177 20.98 2.88 -2.89
N ILE A 178 20.14 3.52 -2.07
CA ILE A 178 19.84 3.04 -0.72
C ILE A 178 19.19 1.64 -0.77
N THR A 179 18.25 1.41 -1.67
CA THR A 179 17.60 0.11 -1.85
C THR A 179 18.59 -0.97 -2.28
N LEU A 180 19.56 -0.63 -3.16
CA LEU A 180 20.60 -1.55 -3.59
C LEU A 180 21.55 -1.93 -2.44
N LEU A 181 21.95 -0.97 -1.61
CA LEU A 181 22.75 -1.22 -0.41
C LEU A 181 21.99 -2.15 0.56
N PHE A 182 20.71 -1.90 0.79
CA PHE A 182 19.88 -2.77 1.61
C PHE A 182 19.68 -4.15 1.00
N ALA A 183 19.58 -4.29 -0.33
CA ALA A 183 19.55 -5.58 -1.01
C ALA A 183 20.84 -6.38 -0.75
N GLY A 184 22.00 -5.74 -0.79
CA GLY A 184 23.28 -6.35 -0.42
C GLY A 184 23.32 -6.82 1.04
N LEU A 185 22.85 -5.99 1.98
CA LEU A 185 22.73 -6.36 3.39
C LEU A 185 21.73 -7.52 3.59
N MET A 186 20.60 -7.53 2.89
CA MET A 186 19.63 -8.62 2.93
C MET A 186 20.24 -9.91 2.37
N TRP A 187 21.02 -9.85 1.30
CA TRP A 187 21.70 -11.01 0.76
C TRP A 187 22.62 -11.69 1.77
N THR A 188 23.35 -10.91 2.57
CA THR A 188 24.28 -11.43 3.57
C THR A 188 23.62 -11.89 4.87
N LYS A 189 22.48 -11.30 5.25
CA LYS A 189 21.85 -11.53 6.56
C LYS A 189 20.64 -12.44 6.53
N LEU A 190 19.87 -12.50 5.41
CA LEU A 190 18.72 -13.40 5.33
C LEU A 190 19.16 -14.85 5.24
N PRO A 191 18.55 -15.79 6.00
CA PRO A 191 18.80 -17.20 5.84
C PRO A 191 18.25 -17.69 4.49
N SER A 192 18.95 -18.64 3.90
CA SER A 192 18.49 -19.32 2.69
C SER A 192 17.41 -20.33 3.05
N THR A 193 16.31 -20.35 2.33
CA THR A 193 15.24 -21.36 2.49
C THR A 193 15.19 -22.26 1.27
N ALA A 194 14.88 -23.52 1.49
CA ALA A 194 14.66 -24.44 0.36
C ALA A 194 13.39 -24.04 -0.40
N ALA A 195 13.43 -24.20 -1.72
CA ALA A 195 12.24 -24.06 -2.55
C ALA A 195 11.27 -25.23 -2.25
N ASN A 196 9.97 -24.95 -2.20
CA ASN A 196 8.97 -26.00 -1.99
C ASN A 196 8.67 -26.72 -3.30
N LYS A 197 9.23 -27.89 -3.46
CA LYS A 197 9.07 -28.73 -4.69
C LYS A 197 7.68 -29.35 -4.83
N ASN A 198 6.87 -29.35 -3.77
CA ASN A 198 5.55 -30.00 -3.77
C ASN A 198 4.45 -29.06 -4.32
N LEU A 199 4.74 -27.78 -4.50
CA LEU A 199 3.82 -26.81 -5.06
C LEU A 199 4.20 -26.52 -6.52
N THR A 200 3.18 -26.36 -7.37
CA THR A 200 3.37 -25.94 -8.76
C THR A 200 2.85 -24.51 -8.95
N VAL A 201 3.46 -23.74 -9.84
CA VAL A 201 3.02 -22.38 -10.18
C VAL A 201 1.54 -22.41 -10.60
N ALA A 202 1.19 -23.28 -11.55
CA ALA A 202 -0.18 -23.41 -12.04
C ALA A 202 -1.17 -23.79 -10.92
N GLY A 203 -0.80 -24.71 -10.02
CA GLY A 203 -1.63 -25.10 -8.87
C GLY A 203 -1.87 -23.96 -7.91
N THR A 204 -0.85 -23.14 -7.63
CA THR A 204 -0.95 -21.97 -6.75
C THR A 204 -1.92 -20.94 -7.34
N TYR A 205 -1.76 -20.54 -8.59
CA TYR A 205 -2.68 -19.55 -9.21
C TYR A 205 -4.09 -20.10 -9.39
N ARG A 206 -4.24 -21.39 -9.76
CA ARG A 206 -5.54 -22.03 -9.84
C ARG A 206 -6.29 -21.98 -8.50
N SER A 207 -5.57 -22.21 -7.39
CA SER A 207 -6.17 -22.13 -6.05
C SER A 207 -6.62 -20.73 -5.67
N LEU A 208 -5.91 -19.67 -6.11
CA LEU A 208 -6.31 -18.27 -5.90
C LEU A 208 -7.58 -17.93 -6.69
N ILE A 209 -7.61 -18.32 -7.98
CA ILE A 209 -8.78 -18.11 -8.84
C ILE A 209 -9.98 -18.88 -8.29
N GLN A 210 -9.80 -20.14 -7.89
CA GLN A 210 -10.87 -20.92 -7.28
C GLN A 210 -11.42 -20.24 -6.02
N LEU A 211 -10.53 -19.75 -5.15
CA LEU A 211 -10.93 -19.04 -3.93
C LEU A 211 -11.73 -17.76 -4.26
N ALA A 212 -11.29 -17.01 -5.26
CA ALA A 212 -11.98 -15.80 -5.70
C ALA A 212 -13.40 -16.09 -6.23
N VAL A 213 -13.56 -17.20 -6.97
CA VAL A 213 -14.87 -17.57 -7.55
C VAL A 213 -15.80 -18.21 -6.51
N THR A 214 -15.26 -19.02 -5.58
CA THR A 214 -16.07 -19.80 -4.63
C THR A 214 -16.42 -19.07 -3.33
N GLN A 215 -15.77 -17.91 -3.07
CA GLN A 215 -15.96 -17.15 -1.82
C GLN A 215 -16.52 -15.73 -2.07
N PRO A 216 -17.82 -15.58 -2.33
CA PRO A 216 -18.43 -14.27 -2.64
C PRO A 216 -18.26 -13.25 -1.51
N HIS A 217 -18.25 -13.70 -0.25
CA HIS A 217 -17.98 -12.83 0.90
C HIS A 217 -16.58 -12.18 0.82
N LEU A 218 -15.55 -12.98 0.47
CA LEU A 218 -14.19 -12.45 0.26
C LEU A 218 -14.18 -11.35 -0.80
N ILE A 219 -14.83 -11.59 -1.93
CA ILE A 219 -14.85 -10.61 -3.04
C ILE A 219 -15.59 -9.34 -2.65
N ARG A 220 -16.76 -9.45 -1.99
CA ARG A 220 -17.51 -8.28 -1.51
C ARG A 220 -16.68 -7.43 -0.55
N ARG A 221 -16.03 -8.06 0.44
CA ARG A 221 -15.17 -7.36 1.40
C ARG A 221 -13.93 -6.76 0.73
N ALA A 222 -13.34 -7.44 -0.24
CA ALA A 222 -12.21 -6.92 -1.01
C ALA A 222 -12.62 -5.73 -1.88
N CYS A 223 -13.78 -5.77 -2.56
CA CYS A 223 -14.30 -4.65 -3.33
C CYS A 223 -14.63 -3.44 -2.45
N ALA A 224 -15.26 -3.65 -1.28
CA ALA A 224 -15.50 -2.57 -0.33
C ALA A 224 -14.18 -1.93 0.16
N GLY A 225 -13.17 -2.76 0.48
CA GLY A 225 -11.83 -2.30 0.81
C GLY A 225 -11.16 -1.56 -0.34
N ALA A 226 -11.32 -2.03 -1.57
CA ALA A 226 -10.79 -1.40 -2.78
C ALA A 226 -11.36 0.01 -3.00
N LEU A 227 -12.68 0.18 -2.86
CA LEU A 227 -13.31 1.50 -2.94
C LEU A 227 -12.82 2.44 -1.82
N GLY A 228 -12.60 1.92 -0.61
CA GLY A 228 -11.98 2.71 0.46
C GLY A 228 -10.57 3.17 0.10
N PHE A 229 -9.76 2.27 -0.47
CA PHE A 229 -8.42 2.65 -0.92
C PHE A 229 -8.45 3.58 -2.14
N ALA A 230 -9.49 3.46 -3.00
CA ALA A 230 -9.71 4.41 -4.08
C ALA A 230 -9.95 5.83 -3.56
N ILE A 231 -10.74 6.01 -2.49
CA ILE A 231 -10.94 7.31 -1.83
C ILE A 231 -9.58 7.89 -1.39
N LEU A 232 -8.78 7.12 -0.66
CA LEU A 232 -7.50 7.63 -0.15
C LEU A 232 -6.51 7.94 -1.27
N SER A 233 -6.44 7.05 -2.27
CA SER A 233 -5.55 7.25 -3.42
C SER A 233 -5.97 8.47 -4.25
N LEU A 234 -7.27 8.70 -4.42
CA LEU A 234 -7.82 9.89 -5.06
C LEU A 234 -7.41 11.15 -4.29
N VAL A 235 -7.62 11.16 -2.96
CA VAL A 235 -7.29 12.32 -2.10
C VAL A 235 -5.79 12.65 -2.19
N PHE A 236 -4.91 11.67 -2.10
CA PHE A 236 -3.47 11.91 -2.16
C PHE A 236 -2.95 12.23 -3.57
N THR A 237 -3.56 11.71 -4.62
CA THR A 237 -3.18 12.06 -6.00
C THR A 237 -3.64 13.47 -6.36
N SER A 238 -4.87 13.85 -6.00
CA SER A 238 -5.39 15.19 -6.23
C SER A 238 -4.80 16.24 -5.29
N MET A 239 -4.15 15.83 -4.20
CA MET A 239 -3.49 16.73 -3.24
C MET A 239 -2.52 17.68 -3.93
N THR A 240 -1.68 17.17 -4.80
CA THR A 240 -0.71 17.99 -5.54
C THR A 240 -1.41 18.99 -6.45
N PHE A 241 -2.51 18.58 -7.10
CA PHE A 241 -3.29 19.47 -7.96
C PHE A 241 -3.92 20.63 -7.19
N VAL A 242 -4.38 20.40 -5.96
CA VAL A 242 -4.98 21.45 -5.10
C VAL A 242 -3.90 22.33 -4.49
N LEU A 243 -2.85 21.73 -3.92
CA LEU A 243 -1.91 22.47 -3.07
C LEU A 243 -0.79 23.18 -3.87
N ALA A 244 -0.44 22.70 -5.07
CA ALA A 244 0.55 23.37 -5.91
C ALA A 244 -0.03 24.57 -6.69
N ASN A 245 -1.33 24.72 -6.75
CA ASN A 245 -2.04 25.79 -7.45
C ASN A 245 -2.60 26.85 -6.49
N PRO A 246 -3.13 27.99 -7.03
CA PRO A 246 -3.78 29.00 -6.20
C PRO A 246 -4.87 28.40 -5.28
N PRO A 247 -5.04 28.91 -4.07
CA PRO A 247 -4.31 30.00 -3.42
C PRO A 247 -3.04 29.59 -2.69
N TYR A 248 -2.67 28.30 -2.66
CA TYR A 248 -1.65 27.74 -1.76
C TYR A 248 -0.23 27.85 -2.30
N TYR A 249 0.01 27.50 -3.58
CA TYR A 249 1.34 27.49 -4.21
C TYR A 249 2.41 26.72 -3.41
N PHE A 250 2.04 25.59 -2.81
CA PHE A 250 2.95 24.81 -1.99
C PHE A 250 4.04 24.11 -2.82
N SER A 251 5.25 24.08 -2.26
CA SER A 251 6.36 23.29 -2.78
C SER A 251 6.11 21.77 -2.57
N ASP A 252 6.84 20.94 -3.31
CA ASP A 252 6.79 19.47 -3.16
C ASP A 252 7.01 19.05 -1.70
N PHE A 253 7.90 19.76 -0.96
CA PHE A 253 8.15 19.50 0.45
C PHE A 253 6.92 19.77 1.33
N GLN A 254 6.29 20.93 1.15
CA GLN A 254 5.08 21.28 1.89
C GLN A 254 3.95 20.31 1.60
N ILE A 255 3.78 19.90 0.34
CA ILE A 255 2.82 18.87 -0.07
C ILE A 255 3.18 17.52 0.58
N GLY A 256 4.47 17.14 0.57
CA GLY A 256 4.96 15.91 1.17
C GLY A 256 4.71 15.81 2.67
N LEU A 257 4.69 16.95 3.40
CA LEU A 257 4.36 17.00 4.83
C LEU A 257 2.93 16.52 5.14
N PHE A 258 1.99 16.70 4.22
CA PHE A 258 0.64 16.13 4.36
C PHE A 258 0.62 14.60 4.41
N GLY A 259 1.67 13.94 3.92
CA GLY A 259 1.87 12.51 4.12
C GLY A 259 1.91 12.10 5.60
N LEU A 260 2.38 13.00 6.49
CA LEU A 260 2.43 12.76 7.94
C LEU A 260 1.04 12.65 8.57
N LEU A 261 -0.01 13.18 7.94
CA LEU A 261 -1.39 12.97 8.39
C LEU A 261 -1.75 11.48 8.40
N GLY A 262 -1.02 10.65 7.63
CA GLY A 262 -1.15 9.20 7.64
C GLY A 262 -0.86 8.53 8.99
N VAL A 263 -0.19 9.21 9.92
CA VAL A 263 0.05 8.71 11.29
C VAL A 263 -1.27 8.37 12.00
N ILE A 264 -2.37 9.06 11.69
CA ILE A 264 -3.70 8.74 12.23
C ILE A 264 -4.11 7.29 11.91
N GLY A 265 -3.62 6.73 10.81
CA GLY A 265 -3.87 5.35 10.42
C GLY A 265 -3.34 4.31 11.42
N ILE A 266 -2.27 4.62 12.15
CA ILE A 266 -1.72 3.74 13.18
C ILE A 266 -2.70 3.64 14.35
N PHE A 267 -3.23 4.79 14.79
CA PHE A 267 -4.21 4.86 15.87
C PHE A 267 -5.53 4.18 15.48
N SER A 268 -6.05 4.48 14.30
CA SER A 268 -7.31 3.92 13.81
C SER A 268 -7.24 2.40 13.61
N SER A 269 -6.13 1.88 13.08
CA SER A 269 -5.89 0.44 12.93
C SER A 269 -5.84 -0.27 14.28
N SER A 270 -5.11 0.31 15.26
CA SER A 270 -5.04 -0.22 16.62
C SER A 270 -6.40 -0.21 17.32
N TRP A 271 -7.17 0.87 17.16
CA TRP A 271 -8.51 1.00 17.71
C TRP A 271 -9.47 -0.04 17.10
N SER A 272 -9.49 -0.16 15.78
CA SER A 272 -10.30 -1.14 15.06
C SER A 272 -9.97 -2.57 15.50
N GLY A 273 -8.67 -2.93 15.53
CA GLY A 273 -8.22 -4.26 15.95
C GLY A 273 -8.65 -4.65 17.37
N LYS A 274 -8.71 -3.67 18.31
CA LYS A 274 -9.19 -3.91 19.68
C LYS A 274 -10.71 -4.00 19.77
N THR A 275 -11.45 -3.42 18.84
CA THR A 275 -12.92 -3.33 18.85
C THR A 275 -13.56 -4.48 18.08
N VAL A 276 -12.94 -4.87 16.97
CA VAL A 276 -13.33 -6.05 16.17
C VAL A 276 -13.10 -7.32 16.99
N GLY A 277 -14.05 -8.24 16.95
CA GLY A 277 -14.01 -9.47 17.77
C GLY A 277 -14.72 -9.35 19.13
N LYS A 278 -15.25 -8.16 19.45
CA LYS A 278 -16.13 -7.95 20.62
C LYS A 278 -17.61 -7.87 20.22
N GLY A 279 -17.99 -8.38 19.03
CA GLY A 279 -19.36 -8.29 18.50
C GLY A 279 -19.74 -6.87 18.05
N ARG A 280 -18.77 -6.00 17.77
CA ARG A 280 -18.98 -4.60 17.38
C ARG A 280 -18.57 -4.30 15.93
N GLU A 281 -18.50 -5.33 15.10
CA GLU A 281 -18.06 -5.20 13.69
C GLU A 281 -18.95 -4.24 12.91
N ASN A 282 -20.27 -4.33 13.08
CA ASN A 282 -21.23 -3.44 12.41
C ASN A 282 -21.06 -1.97 12.84
N PHE A 283 -20.81 -1.71 14.14
CA PHE A 283 -20.53 -0.36 14.63
C PHE A 283 -19.25 0.21 14.01
N VAL A 284 -18.18 -0.59 13.94
CA VAL A 284 -16.91 -0.16 13.31
C VAL A 284 -17.13 0.13 11.83
N ALA A 285 -17.88 -0.72 11.10
CA ALA A 285 -18.19 -0.51 9.69
C ALA A 285 -18.95 0.81 9.47
N ILE A 286 -20.04 1.04 10.22
CA ILE A 286 -20.88 2.25 10.10
C ILE A 286 -20.03 3.51 10.37
N LEU A 287 -19.26 3.50 11.46
CA LEU A 287 -18.42 4.65 11.82
C LEU A 287 -17.38 4.95 10.75
N CYS A 288 -16.68 3.92 10.25
CA CYS A 288 -15.65 4.10 9.22
C CYS A 288 -16.24 4.60 7.90
N ILE A 289 -17.38 4.02 7.46
CA ILE A 289 -18.06 4.45 6.24
C ILE A 289 -18.62 5.88 6.43
N GLY A 290 -19.19 6.17 7.59
CA GLY A 290 -19.64 7.51 7.95
C GLY A 290 -18.51 8.54 7.89
N LEU A 291 -17.34 8.24 8.46
CA LEU A 291 -16.18 9.13 8.38
C LEU A 291 -15.73 9.38 6.94
N MET A 292 -15.72 8.34 6.08
CA MET A 292 -15.40 8.50 4.65
C MET A 292 -16.46 9.32 3.90
N LEU A 293 -17.74 9.12 4.19
CA LEU A 293 -18.84 9.92 3.62
C LEU A 293 -18.75 11.38 4.07
N PHE A 294 -18.66 11.62 5.38
CA PHE A 294 -18.65 12.98 5.92
C PHE A 294 -17.35 13.72 5.67
N SER A 295 -16.26 13.04 5.27
CA SER A 295 -15.03 13.71 4.83
C SER A 295 -15.24 14.62 3.62
N CYS A 296 -16.28 14.35 2.80
CA CYS A 296 -16.63 15.21 1.69
C CYS A 296 -17.00 16.66 2.13
N ILE A 297 -17.52 16.84 3.35
CA ILE A 297 -17.91 18.16 3.86
C ILE A 297 -16.68 19.07 4.01
N PRO A 298 -15.66 18.73 4.82
CA PRO A 298 -14.47 19.58 4.89
C PRO A 298 -13.70 19.60 3.56
N LEU A 299 -13.65 18.51 2.79
CA LEU A 299 -13.00 18.50 1.48
C LEU A 299 -13.68 19.44 0.48
N PHE A 300 -14.97 19.70 0.58
CA PHE A 300 -15.65 20.69 -0.25
C PHE A 300 -15.01 22.08 -0.12
N PHE A 301 -14.59 22.46 1.08
CA PHE A 301 -13.95 23.74 1.36
C PHE A 301 -12.43 23.73 1.20
N ALA A 302 -11.84 22.64 0.74
CA ALA A 302 -10.39 22.42 0.71
C ALA A 302 -9.62 23.45 -0.15
N GLN A 303 -10.22 24.00 -1.20
CA GLN A 303 -9.58 25.03 -2.03
C GLN A 303 -9.53 26.41 -1.34
N GLN A 304 -10.29 26.63 -0.29
CA GLN A 304 -10.38 27.90 0.43
C GLN A 304 -9.74 27.83 1.83
N ASN A 305 -9.66 26.61 2.39
CA ASN A 305 -9.20 26.40 3.76
C ASN A 305 -8.36 25.14 3.89
N ILE A 306 -7.07 25.33 4.16
CA ILE A 306 -6.10 24.24 4.32
C ILE A 306 -6.41 23.34 5.52
N VAL A 307 -7.00 23.90 6.59
CA VAL A 307 -7.40 23.11 7.77
C VAL A 307 -8.56 22.19 7.40
N ALA A 308 -9.52 22.67 6.61
CA ALA A 308 -10.61 21.84 6.10
C ALA A 308 -10.07 20.70 5.23
N TYR A 309 -9.07 20.95 4.37
CA TYR A 309 -8.38 19.91 3.62
C TYR A 309 -7.77 18.87 4.56
N ALA A 310 -6.98 19.30 5.56
CA ALA A 310 -6.32 18.40 6.50
C ALA A 310 -7.32 17.54 7.30
N VAL A 311 -8.43 18.13 7.76
CA VAL A 311 -9.51 17.42 8.46
C VAL A 311 -10.14 16.37 7.56
N GLY A 312 -10.44 16.69 6.30
CA GLY A 312 -10.99 15.74 5.34
C GLY A 312 -10.06 14.56 5.06
N VAL A 313 -8.75 14.85 4.92
CA VAL A 313 -7.71 13.81 4.79
C VAL A 313 -7.68 12.90 6.03
N LEU A 314 -7.65 13.48 7.23
CA LEU A 314 -7.62 12.72 8.49
C LEU A 314 -8.86 11.82 8.63
N MET A 315 -10.05 12.33 8.32
CA MET A 315 -11.31 11.54 8.37
C MET A 315 -11.27 10.38 7.37
N SER A 316 -10.88 10.63 6.13
CA SER A 316 -10.76 9.60 5.09
C SER A 316 -9.73 8.54 5.47
N TYR A 317 -8.57 8.96 5.98
CA TYR A 317 -7.49 8.05 6.37
C TYR A 317 -7.87 7.19 7.56
N PHE A 318 -8.46 7.79 8.60
CA PHE A 318 -8.96 7.06 9.76
C PHE A 318 -10.02 6.02 9.34
N GLY A 319 -11.02 6.45 8.56
CA GLY A 319 -12.09 5.60 8.07
C GLY A 319 -11.54 4.40 7.29
N LEU A 320 -10.66 4.66 6.30
CA LEU A 320 -10.09 3.59 5.49
C LEU A 320 -9.28 2.59 6.31
N THR A 321 -8.33 3.06 7.13
CA THR A 321 -7.39 2.15 7.78
C THR A 321 -8.07 1.29 8.86
N ALA A 322 -9.04 1.86 9.59
CA ALA A 322 -9.88 1.09 10.50
C ALA A 322 -10.78 0.08 9.77
N PHE A 323 -11.37 0.48 8.64
CA PHE A 323 -12.21 -0.38 7.80
C PHE A 323 -11.39 -1.52 7.15
N HIS A 324 -10.16 -1.23 6.75
CA HIS A 324 -9.23 -2.25 6.23
C HIS A 324 -8.95 -3.34 7.26
N VAL A 325 -8.65 -2.97 8.50
CA VAL A 325 -8.43 -3.92 9.60
C VAL A 325 -9.70 -4.74 9.87
N LEU A 326 -10.88 -4.12 9.86
CA LEU A 326 -12.16 -4.83 9.98
C LEU A 326 -12.30 -5.87 8.87
N ASN A 327 -12.13 -5.47 7.60
CA ASN A 327 -12.25 -6.37 6.46
C ASN A 327 -11.27 -7.53 6.53
N GLN A 328 -10.00 -7.28 6.87
CA GLN A 328 -9.01 -8.35 7.04
C GLN A 328 -9.43 -9.35 8.11
N ASN A 329 -9.94 -8.87 9.25
CA ASN A 329 -10.44 -9.77 10.30
C ASN A 329 -11.60 -10.62 9.82
N LEU A 330 -12.55 -10.05 9.09
CA LEU A 330 -13.72 -10.77 8.57
C LEU A 330 -13.30 -11.83 7.54
N VAL A 331 -12.46 -11.47 6.58
CA VAL A 331 -12.04 -12.44 5.53
C VAL A 331 -11.15 -13.54 6.08
N TYR A 332 -10.34 -13.30 7.12
CA TYR A 332 -9.49 -14.34 7.72
C TYR A 332 -10.26 -15.38 8.54
N ARG A 333 -11.55 -15.12 8.84
CA ARG A 333 -12.45 -16.10 9.48
C ARG A 333 -13.03 -17.11 8.49
N ILE A 334 -12.93 -16.85 7.16
CA ILE A 334 -13.48 -17.74 6.12
C ILE A 334 -12.81 -19.12 6.17
N ASP A 335 -11.49 -19.15 6.21
CA ASP A 335 -10.69 -20.37 6.31
C ASP A 335 -9.34 -20.10 6.98
N ALA A 336 -9.18 -20.64 8.19
CA ALA A 336 -7.96 -20.46 8.97
C ALA A 336 -6.71 -21.09 8.30
N THR A 337 -6.90 -22.10 7.45
CA THR A 337 -5.80 -22.82 6.76
C THR A 337 -5.38 -22.12 5.46
N ALA A 338 -6.26 -21.28 4.90
CA ALA A 338 -6.05 -20.59 3.63
C ALA A 338 -5.74 -19.08 3.78
N ARG A 339 -5.43 -18.60 4.99
CA ARG A 339 -5.25 -17.15 5.27
C ARG A 339 -4.29 -16.44 4.32
N SER A 340 -3.15 -17.06 3.96
CA SER A 340 -2.19 -16.46 3.03
C SER A 340 -2.80 -16.26 1.63
N ARG A 341 -3.53 -17.25 1.13
CA ARG A 341 -4.21 -17.18 -0.16
C ARG A 341 -5.38 -16.19 -0.15
N ILE A 342 -6.17 -16.16 0.92
CA ILE A 342 -7.24 -15.18 1.15
C ILE A 342 -6.66 -13.76 1.14
N ASN A 343 -5.55 -13.54 1.84
CA ASN A 343 -4.86 -12.26 1.86
C ASN A 343 -4.37 -11.86 0.47
N ALA A 344 -3.81 -12.79 -0.30
CA ALA A 344 -3.33 -12.49 -1.66
C ALA A 344 -4.47 -12.02 -2.56
N VAL A 345 -5.63 -12.70 -2.57
CA VAL A 345 -6.81 -12.28 -3.32
C VAL A 345 -7.32 -10.93 -2.83
N TYR A 346 -7.49 -10.78 -1.52
CA TYR A 346 -7.97 -9.54 -0.92
C TYR A 346 -7.08 -8.35 -1.26
N MET A 347 -5.76 -8.46 -1.08
CA MET A 347 -4.80 -7.37 -1.31
C MET A 347 -4.68 -7.02 -2.80
N THR A 348 -4.78 -7.99 -3.70
CA THR A 348 -4.79 -7.73 -5.15
C THR A 348 -5.96 -6.83 -5.54
N ILE A 349 -7.17 -7.16 -5.08
CA ILE A 349 -8.38 -6.35 -5.33
C ILE A 349 -8.28 -5.00 -4.62
N TYR A 350 -7.78 -4.98 -3.38
CA TYR A 350 -7.60 -3.77 -2.58
C TYR A 350 -6.69 -2.75 -3.29
N PHE A 351 -5.54 -3.18 -3.81
CA PHE A 351 -4.61 -2.30 -4.54
C PHE A 351 -5.12 -1.90 -5.94
N SER A 352 -5.98 -2.70 -6.58
CA SER A 352 -6.68 -2.27 -7.78
C SER A 352 -7.56 -1.04 -7.52
N GLY A 353 -8.12 -0.94 -6.30
CA GLY A 353 -8.81 0.26 -5.86
C GLY A 353 -7.92 1.49 -5.81
N ALA A 354 -6.65 1.36 -5.39
CA ALA A 354 -5.72 2.48 -5.39
C ALA A 354 -5.45 3.01 -6.82
N ALA A 355 -5.30 2.11 -7.79
CA ALA A 355 -5.15 2.48 -9.20
C ALA A 355 -6.41 3.19 -9.73
N LEU A 356 -7.60 2.65 -9.41
CA LEU A 356 -8.89 3.25 -9.76
C LEU A 356 -9.01 4.66 -9.16
N GLY A 357 -8.67 4.86 -7.88
CA GLY A 357 -8.74 6.14 -7.22
C GLY A 357 -7.80 7.18 -7.83
N SER A 358 -6.54 6.79 -8.12
CA SER A 358 -5.58 7.69 -8.79
C SER A 358 -6.02 8.03 -10.21
N LEU A 359 -6.56 7.07 -10.98
CA LEU A 359 -7.10 7.32 -12.32
C LEU A 359 -8.29 8.28 -12.26
N THR A 360 -9.21 8.04 -11.32
CA THR A 360 -10.36 8.91 -11.11
C THR A 360 -9.93 10.32 -10.70
N ALA A 361 -8.88 10.46 -9.86
CA ALA A 361 -8.35 11.76 -9.47
C ALA A 361 -7.89 12.58 -10.69
N VAL A 362 -7.08 11.96 -11.56
CA VAL A 362 -6.56 12.61 -12.78
C VAL A 362 -7.70 13.00 -13.71
N TYR A 363 -8.62 12.06 -13.98
CA TYR A 363 -9.74 12.28 -14.89
C TYR A 363 -10.74 13.33 -14.37
N ALA A 364 -11.14 13.20 -13.09
CA ALA A 364 -12.10 14.10 -12.47
C ALA A 364 -11.54 15.52 -12.35
N TRP A 365 -10.24 15.64 -11.99
CA TRP A 365 -9.57 16.94 -11.96
C TRP A 365 -9.56 17.63 -13.32
N GLN A 366 -9.24 16.90 -14.35
CA GLN A 366 -9.14 17.43 -15.73
C GLN A 366 -10.49 17.95 -16.26
N HIS A 367 -11.61 17.27 -15.94
CA HIS A 367 -12.92 17.57 -16.54
C HIS A 367 -13.80 18.44 -15.63
N TRP A 368 -13.70 18.29 -14.30
CA TRP A 368 -14.59 18.95 -13.34
C TRP A 368 -13.84 19.59 -12.18
N GLY A 369 -12.50 19.65 -12.22
CA GLY A 369 -11.67 20.20 -11.16
C GLY A 369 -11.85 19.49 -9.82
N TRP A 370 -11.64 20.23 -8.73
CA TRP A 370 -11.73 19.69 -7.38
C TRP A 370 -13.12 19.15 -7.02
N MET A 371 -14.18 19.79 -7.50
CA MET A 371 -15.54 19.32 -7.21
C MET A 371 -15.83 17.94 -7.81
N GLY A 372 -15.26 17.63 -8.98
CA GLY A 372 -15.32 16.30 -9.56
C GLY A 372 -14.61 15.25 -8.68
N CYS A 373 -13.48 15.62 -8.07
CA CYS A 373 -12.78 14.75 -7.11
C CYS A 373 -13.65 14.48 -5.87
N VAL A 374 -14.26 15.52 -5.26
CA VAL A 374 -15.13 15.37 -4.10
C VAL A 374 -16.37 14.53 -4.42
N ALA A 375 -17.01 14.76 -5.57
CA ALA A 375 -18.15 13.96 -6.02
C ALA A 375 -17.76 12.48 -6.18
N SER A 376 -16.57 12.20 -6.72
CA SER A 376 -16.05 10.82 -6.87
C SER A 376 -15.82 10.15 -5.51
N ILE A 377 -15.30 10.88 -4.52
CA ILE A 377 -15.17 10.37 -3.13
C ILE A 377 -16.53 9.96 -2.59
N LEU A 378 -17.55 10.81 -2.77
CA LEU A 378 -18.92 10.52 -2.34
C LEU A 378 -19.47 9.27 -3.00
N ILE A 379 -19.30 9.13 -4.32
CA ILE A 379 -19.74 7.95 -5.08
C ILE A 379 -19.07 6.67 -4.53
N PHE A 380 -17.76 6.68 -4.30
CA PHE A 380 -17.05 5.54 -3.75
C PHE A 380 -17.53 5.20 -2.33
N ALA A 381 -17.74 6.19 -1.47
CA ALA A 381 -18.19 6.00 -0.10
C ALA A 381 -19.64 5.43 -0.05
N VAL A 382 -20.52 5.89 -0.94
CA VAL A 382 -21.87 5.30 -1.11
C VAL A 382 -21.74 3.86 -1.62
N GLY A 383 -20.85 3.59 -2.59
CA GLY A 383 -20.57 2.23 -3.06
C GLY A 383 -20.14 1.29 -1.94
N ILE A 384 -19.26 1.74 -1.05
CA ILE A 384 -18.84 0.98 0.14
C ILE A 384 -20.06 0.66 1.02
N LEU A 385 -20.90 1.66 1.29
CA LEU A 385 -22.10 1.50 2.12
C LEU A 385 -23.04 0.44 1.55
N LEU A 386 -23.29 0.48 0.24
CA LEU A 386 -24.18 -0.47 -0.42
C LEU A 386 -23.63 -1.90 -0.37
N ILE A 387 -22.33 -2.08 -0.67
CA ILE A 387 -21.67 -3.40 -0.61
C ILE A 387 -21.67 -3.94 0.82
N ASP A 388 -21.34 -3.10 1.81
CA ASP A 388 -21.28 -3.50 3.21
C ASP A 388 -22.66 -3.93 3.73
N ARG A 389 -23.70 -3.14 3.45
CA ARG A 389 -25.08 -3.48 3.85
C ARG A 389 -25.59 -4.76 3.18
N TYR A 390 -25.31 -4.93 1.91
CA TYR A 390 -25.65 -6.16 1.19
C TYR A 390 -24.96 -7.39 1.80
N ASP A 391 -23.64 -7.27 2.09
CA ASP A 391 -22.87 -8.38 2.63
C ASP A 391 -23.31 -8.78 4.05
N PHE A 392 -23.59 -7.82 4.94
CA PHE A 392 -24.13 -8.12 6.27
C PHE A 392 -25.49 -8.84 6.20
N ARG A 393 -26.41 -8.39 5.35
CA ARG A 393 -27.72 -9.06 5.17
C ARG A 393 -27.62 -10.50 4.65
N GLN A 394 -26.57 -10.81 3.88
CA GLN A 394 -26.33 -12.18 3.40
C GLN A 394 -25.76 -13.10 4.49
N GLN A 395 -25.14 -12.55 5.54
CA GLN A 395 -24.60 -13.32 6.65
C GLN A 395 -25.67 -13.59 7.74
N GLU A 396 -26.71 -12.78 7.81
CA GLU A 396 -27.81 -12.96 8.73
C GLU A 396 -28.86 -13.98 8.23
N ARG A 397 -28.79 -14.38 6.96
CA ARG A 397 -29.63 -15.42 6.32
C ARG A 397 -28.94 -16.77 6.32
#